data_bda52053da443db1b500ea3cf41072bf
#
_entry.id   bda52053da443db1b500ea3cf41072bf
#
_cell.length_a   1.000
_cell.length_b   1.000
_cell.length_c   1.000
_cell.angle_alpha   90.00
_cell.angle_beta   90.00
_cell.angle_gamma   90.00
#
_symmetry.space_group_name_H-M   'P 1'
#
loop_
_entity.id
_entity.type
_entity.pdbx_description
1 polymer ?
#
loop_
_entity_poly.entity_id
_entity_poly.type
_entity_poly.pdbx_seq_one_letter_code
_entity_poly.pdbx_strand_id
1 'polypeptide(L)'
;MATMVAPLFSAATHNLFFAVQPAAEERERIGDLIASLRIGGVPMRLDRLHITTLSLVLNDMLPEGLASEAAEIAASIRMPAFRVIFDRLVGGHKSALLLPSEPLEALRMFRERLGLALMRAGIAFEQTGRFSPHVTLLYGGQPMPEMEIEPISWMVEDFTLIDSVIGETRHIEIGRWPLRS
;
A
#
# COMPACT_ATOMS: atom_id res chain seq x y z
N MET A 1 -44.24 -4.17 -23.97
CA MET A 1 -43.70 -4.34 -22.59
C MET A 1 -42.19 -4.17 -22.66
N ALA A 2 -41.69 -3.02 -22.26
CA ALA A 2 -40.24 -2.75 -22.26
C ALA A 2 -39.67 -3.25 -20.93
N THR A 3 -38.83 -4.26 -21.00
CA THR A 3 -38.09 -4.77 -19.84
C THR A 3 -37.00 -3.75 -19.49
N MET A 4 -37.25 -2.99 -18.43
CA MET A 4 -36.22 -2.12 -17.84
C MET A 4 -35.18 -3.03 -17.22
N VAL A 5 -34.03 -3.14 -17.87
CA VAL A 5 -32.80 -3.70 -17.27
C VAL A 5 -32.30 -2.65 -16.28
N ALA A 6 -32.44 -2.93 -15.00
CA ALA A 6 -31.81 -2.11 -13.95
C ALA A 6 -30.29 -2.12 -14.17
N PRO A 7 -29.61 -0.97 -14.06
CA PRO A 7 -28.15 -0.97 -14.12
C PRO A 7 -27.64 -1.80 -12.94
N LEU A 8 -26.84 -2.81 -13.24
CA LEU A 8 -26.02 -3.53 -12.26
C LEU A 8 -24.99 -2.51 -11.74
N PHE A 9 -25.35 -1.83 -10.66
CA PHE A 9 -24.35 -1.12 -9.87
C PHE A 9 -23.40 -2.20 -9.33
N SER A 10 -22.22 -2.28 -9.90
CA SER A 10 -21.15 -3.03 -9.26
C SER A 10 -20.94 -2.41 -7.88
N ALA A 11 -21.19 -3.17 -6.83
CA ALA A 11 -20.90 -2.71 -5.48
C ALA A 11 -19.42 -2.30 -5.43
N ALA A 12 -19.13 -1.15 -4.83
CA ALA A 12 -17.76 -0.69 -4.68
C ALA A 12 -17.01 -1.68 -3.81
N THR A 13 -15.90 -2.22 -4.31
CA THR A 13 -15.07 -3.15 -3.53
C THR A 13 -14.13 -2.35 -2.62
N HIS A 14 -14.21 -2.59 -1.32
CA HIS A 14 -13.33 -1.99 -0.32
C HIS A 14 -12.06 -2.82 -0.14
N ASN A 15 -10.92 -2.15 -0.17
CA ASN A 15 -9.63 -2.72 0.19
C ASN A 15 -9.05 -1.95 1.39
N LEU A 16 -9.27 -2.50 2.58
CA LEU A 16 -8.80 -1.92 3.84
C LEU A 16 -7.43 -2.47 4.17
N PHE A 17 -6.43 -1.60 4.26
CA PHE A 17 -5.05 -2.02 4.50
C PHE A 17 -4.24 -0.97 5.26
N PHE A 18 -3.24 -1.44 6.00
CA PHE A 18 -2.19 -0.61 6.57
C PHE A 18 -1.06 -0.39 5.57
N ALA A 19 -0.53 0.83 5.57
CA ALA A 19 0.55 1.23 4.67
C ALA A 19 1.53 2.20 5.34
N VAL A 20 2.72 2.26 4.76
CA VAL A 20 3.69 3.34 4.97
C VAL A 20 3.88 4.07 3.65
N GLN A 21 4.10 5.39 3.70
CA GLN A 21 4.17 6.23 2.51
C GLN A 21 5.54 6.90 2.39
N PRO A 22 6.03 7.16 1.17
CA PRO A 22 7.22 7.98 0.96
C PRO A 22 7.01 9.39 1.51
N ALA A 23 8.07 10.03 2.02
CA ALA A 23 8.06 11.44 2.36
C ALA A 23 7.87 12.32 1.09
N ALA A 24 7.59 13.59 1.26
CA ALA A 24 7.22 14.46 0.15
C ALA A 24 8.31 14.53 -0.94
N GLU A 25 9.57 14.68 -0.53
CA GLU A 25 10.71 14.74 -1.45
C GLU A 25 10.87 13.43 -2.24
N GLU A 26 10.76 12.29 -1.58
CA GLU A 26 10.86 10.98 -2.24
C GLU A 26 9.67 10.69 -3.16
N ARG A 27 8.49 11.23 -2.85
CA ARG A 27 7.34 11.15 -3.78
C ARG A 27 7.63 11.87 -5.09
N GLU A 28 8.26 13.04 -5.05
CA GLU A 28 8.66 13.76 -6.25
C GLU A 28 9.73 13.00 -7.04
N ARG A 29 10.75 12.46 -6.36
CA ARG A 29 11.78 11.61 -7.01
C ARG A 29 11.18 10.36 -7.67
N ILE A 30 10.22 9.71 -7.01
CA ILE A 30 9.49 8.58 -7.60
C ILE A 30 8.64 9.06 -8.79
N GLY A 31 8.06 10.25 -8.71
CA GLY A 31 7.33 10.88 -9.81
C GLY A 31 8.19 11.09 -11.04
N ASP A 32 9.41 11.61 -10.86
CA ASP A 32 10.38 11.79 -11.94
C ASP A 32 10.79 10.44 -12.55
N LEU A 33 10.99 9.43 -11.71
CA LEU A 33 11.26 8.07 -12.17
C LEU A 33 10.09 7.56 -13.04
N ILE A 34 8.84 7.67 -12.57
CA ILE A 34 7.65 7.27 -13.33
C ILE A 34 7.60 8.00 -14.68
N ALA A 35 7.83 9.30 -14.70
CA ALA A 35 7.83 10.11 -15.92
C ALA A 35 8.93 9.70 -16.91
N SER A 36 10.03 9.15 -16.42
CA SER A 36 11.13 8.65 -17.26
C SER A 36 10.82 7.30 -17.92
N LEU A 37 9.86 6.52 -17.37
CA LEU A 37 9.51 5.22 -17.91
C LEU A 37 8.72 5.35 -19.21
N ARG A 38 9.22 4.70 -20.26
CA ARG A 38 8.61 4.73 -21.61
C ARG A 38 7.90 3.42 -21.94
N ILE A 39 7.23 2.84 -20.95
CA ILE A 39 6.59 1.51 -21.07
C ILE A 39 5.07 1.58 -21.20
N GLY A 40 4.49 2.78 -21.21
CA GLY A 40 3.04 2.97 -21.19
C GLY A 40 2.42 2.63 -19.84
N GLY A 41 1.11 2.39 -19.83
CA GLY A 41 0.37 2.11 -18.59
C GLY A 41 -0.23 3.37 -17.96
N VAL A 42 -0.87 3.19 -16.81
CA VAL A 42 -1.51 4.25 -16.02
C VAL A 42 -0.65 4.56 -14.80
N PRO A 43 0.00 5.73 -14.75
CA PRO A 43 0.84 6.12 -13.62
C PRO A 43 0.07 6.15 -12.31
N MET A 44 0.72 5.71 -11.22
CA MET A 44 0.21 5.93 -9.87
C MET A 44 0.27 7.42 -9.55
N ARG A 45 -0.78 7.94 -8.93
CA ARG A 45 -0.78 9.30 -8.40
C ARG A 45 0.19 9.39 -7.24
N LEU A 46 0.93 10.50 -7.14
CA LEU A 46 1.97 10.68 -6.12
C LEU A 46 1.42 10.61 -4.68
N ASP A 47 0.21 11.13 -4.47
CA ASP A 47 -0.48 11.09 -3.19
C ASP A 47 -0.94 9.67 -2.77
N ARG A 48 -0.84 8.68 -3.67
CA ARG A 48 -1.20 7.28 -3.44
C ARG A 48 -0.01 6.32 -3.42
N LEU A 49 1.19 6.82 -3.59
CA LEU A 49 2.38 6.00 -3.46
C LEU A 49 2.50 5.45 -2.04
N HIS A 50 2.59 4.15 -1.91
CA HIS A 50 2.64 3.48 -0.61
C HIS A 50 3.30 2.09 -0.70
N ILE A 51 3.69 1.59 0.46
CA ILE A 51 4.04 0.19 0.68
C ILE A 51 2.94 -0.41 1.53
N THR A 52 2.18 -1.35 0.99
CA THR A 52 1.21 -2.11 1.79
C THR A 52 1.94 -2.98 2.81
N THR A 53 1.57 -2.86 4.07
CA THR A 53 2.15 -3.67 5.15
C THR A 53 1.26 -4.84 5.55
N LEU A 54 -0.04 -4.60 5.73
CA LEU A 54 -1.04 -5.61 6.05
C LEU A 54 -2.38 -5.28 5.39
N SER A 55 -2.97 -6.24 4.69
CA SER A 55 -4.34 -6.14 4.17
C SER A 55 -5.31 -6.79 5.14
N LEU A 56 -6.36 -6.07 5.54
CA LEU A 56 -7.38 -6.56 6.47
C LEU A 56 -8.56 -7.17 5.72
N VAL A 57 -9.05 -6.49 4.71
CA VAL A 57 -10.21 -6.91 3.94
C VAL A 57 -10.09 -6.49 2.48
N LEU A 58 -10.54 -7.37 1.60
CA LEU A 58 -10.84 -7.07 0.20
C LEU A 58 -12.24 -7.62 -0.06
N ASN A 59 -13.27 -6.78 0.02
CA ASN A 59 -14.65 -7.21 -0.08
C ASN A 59 -15.58 -6.08 -0.56
N ASP A 60 -16.76 -6.45 -1.05
CA ASP A 60 -17.80 -5.51 -1.51
C ASP A 60 -18.43 -4.72 -0.36
N MET A 61 -18.25 -5.15 0.87
CA MET A 61 -18.70 -4.45 2.07
C MET A 61 -17.59 -4.41 3.12
N LEU A 62 -17.33 -3.22 3.65
CA LEU A 62 -16.48 -3.07 4.83
C LEU A 62 -17.29 -3.48 6.08
N PRO A 63 -16.85 -4.49 6.86
CA PRO A 63 -17.56 -4.86 8.09
C PRO A 63 -17.68 -3.66 9.05
N GLU A 64 -18.88 -3.51 9.63
CA GLU A 64 -19.15 -2.45 10.59
C GLU A 64 -18.18 -2.57 11.79
N GLY A 65 -17.61 -1.44 12.20
CA GLY A 65 -16.69 -1.38 13.34
C GLY A 65 -15.25 -1.77 13.02
N LEU A 66 -14.97 -2.57 11.98
CA LEU A 66 -13.62 -3.07 11.70
C LEU A 66 -12.58 -1.96 11.56
N ALA A 67 -12.91 -0.89 10.81
CA ALA A 67 -11.98 0.22 10.62
C ALA A 67 -11.68 0.95 11.93
N SER A 68 -12.68 1.14 12.80
CA SER A 68 -12.52 1.78 14.11
C SER A 68 -11.69 0.90 15.05
N GLU A 69 -11.98 -0.38 15.12
CA GLU A 69 -11.22 -1.34 15.95
C GLU A 69 -9.77 -1.44 15.51
N ALA A 70 -9.52 -1.53 14.19
CA ALA A 70 -8.17 -1.53 13.64
C ALA A 70 -7.42 -0.23 13.93
N ALA A 71 -8.10 0.92 13.91
CA ALA A 71 -7.54 2.22 14.24
C ALA A 71 -7.15 2.31 15.74
N GLU A 72 -7.96 1.78 16.65
CA GLU A 72 -7.63 1.71 18.08
C GLU A 72 -6.38 0.87 18.34
N ILE A 73 -6.27 -0.29 17.68
CA ILE A 73 -5.09 -1.14 17.76
C ILE A 73 -3.86 -0.42 17.22
N ALA A 74 -3.98 0.25 16.07
CA ALA A 74 -2.90 1.03 15.47
C ALA A 74 -2.38 2.11 16.40
N ALA A 75 -3.26 2.82 17.12
CA ALA A 75 -2.89 3.85 18.10
C ALA A 75 -2.06 3.31 19.28
N SER A 76 -2.10 2.01 19.54
CA SER A 76 -1.32 1.34 20.59
C SER A 76 0.09 0.94 20.15
N ILE A 77 0.39 0.95 18.85
CA ILE A 77 1.70 0.52 18.32
C ILE A 77 2.79 1.48 18.75
N ARG A 78 3.88 0.93 19.29
CA ARG A 78 5.08 1.66 19.67
C ARG A 78 6.28 1.02 18.97
N MET A 79 6.94 1.81 18.14
CA MET A 79 8.15 1.44 17.44
C MET A 79 8.86 2.71 16.97
N PRO A 80 10.18 2.82 17.07
CA PRO A 80 10.89 3.97 16.52
C PRO A 80 10.75 4.07 15.01
N ALA A 81 10.89 5.28 14.48
CA ALA A 81 11.02 5.51 13.04
C ALA A 81 12.18 4.68 12.46
N PHE A 82 12.05 4.26 11.22
CA PHE A 82 13.05 3.42 10.55
C PHE A 82 13.23 3.80 9.08
N ARG A 83 14.39 3.47 8.54
CA ARG A 83 14.72 3.74 7.14
C ARG A 83 14.31 2.58 6.23
N VAL A 84 13.83 2.93 5.04
CA VAL A 84 13.62 1.99 3.92
C VAL A 84 14.42 2.47 2.72
N ILE A 85 14.89 1.52 1.89
CA ILE A 85 15.69 1.77 0.70
C ILE A 85 15.14 0.91 -0.44
N PHE A 86 14.92 1.54 -1.59
CA PHE A 86 14.46 0.90 -2.82
C PHE A 86 15.42 1.26 -3.95
N ASP A 87 15.94 0.27 -4.63
CA ASP A 87 17.03 0.41 -5.61
C ASP A 87 16.85 -0.49 -6.83
N ARG A 88 15.69 -1.16 -6.95
CA ARG A 88 15.37 -2.02 -8.09
C ARG A 88 14.03 -1.66 -8.68
N LEU A 89 13.96 -1.73 -10.00
CA LEU A 89 12.76 -1.51 -10.79
C LEU A 89 12.47 -2.75 -11.62
N VAL A 90 11.22 -3.21 -11.61
CA VAL A 90 10.75 -4.30 -12.45
C VAL A 90 9.41 -3.95 -13.06
N GLY A 91 9.22 -4.27 -14.34
CA GLY A 91 7.94 -4.08 -15.03
C GLY A 91 7.40 -5.42 -15.54
N GLY A 92 6.15 -5.70 -15.17
CA GLY A 92 5.37 -6.80 -15.72
C GLY A 92 4.15 -6.27 -16.50
N HIS A 93 3.38 -7.18 -17.12
CA HIS A 93 2.14 -6.81 -17.83
C HIS A 93 1.08 -6.17 -16.94
N LYS A 94 1.12 -6.43 -15.63
CA LYS A 94 0.13 -5.89 -14.68
C LYS A 94 0.54 -4.57 -14.06
N SER A 95 1.84 -4.38 -13.81
CA SER A 95 2.36 -3.20 -13.09
C SER A 95 3.87 -3.09 -13.24
N ALA A 96 4.38 -1.88 -13.01
CA ALA A 96 5.79 -1.65 -12.70
C ALA A 96 5.94 -1.36 -11.21
N LEU A 97 6.95 -1.96 -10.60
CA LEU A 97 7.20 -1.96 -9.16
C LEU A 97 8.60 -1.46 -8.84
N LEU A 98 8.70 -0.68 -7.80
CA LEU A 98 9.94 -0.34 -7.14
C LEU A 98 10.17 -1.33 -6.00
N LEU A 99 11.33 -1.97 -5.98
CA LEU A 99 11.67 -3.06 -5.06
C LEU A 99 12.96 -2.75 -4.29
N PRO A 100 13.11 -3.28 -3.07
CA PRO A 100 14.38 -3.29 -2.38
C PRO A 100 15.25 -4.48 -2.85
N SER A 101 16.56 -4.31 -2.98
CA SER A 101 17.50 -5.42 -3.19
C SER A 101 17.79 -6.19 -1.91
N GLU A 102 17.79 -5.49 -0.78
CA GLU A 102 18.05 -6.05 0.54
C GLU A 102 16.76 -6.14 1.38
N PRO A 103 16.68 -7.12 2.30
CA PRO A 103 15.54 -7.23 3.19
C PRO A 103 15.33 -5.98 4.04
N LEU A 104 14.10 -5.46 4.08
CA LEU A 104 13.71 -4.33 4.93
C LEU A 104 13.32 -4.84 6.34
N GLU A 105 14.31 -5.23 7.14
CA GLU A 105 14.09 -5.90 8.43
C GLU A 105 13.23 -5.08 9.39
N ALA A 106 13.45 -3.77 9.50
CA ALA A 106 12.66 -2.91 10.37
C ALA A 106 11.18 -2.82 9.92
N LEU A 107 10.94 -2.77 8.62
CA LEU A 107 9.58 -2.82 8.05
C LEU A 107 8.92 -4.18 8.32
N ARG A 108 9.66 -5.28 8.23
CA ARG A 108 9.20 -6.63 8.57
C ARG A 108 8.82 -6.71 10.06
N MET A 109 9.67 -6.21 10.95
CA MET A 109 9.39 -6.15 12.40
C MET A 109 8.16 -5.30 12.72
N PHE A 110 8.00 -4.17 12.01
CA PHE A 110 6.80 -3.33 12.13
C PHE A 110 5.54 -4.13 11.75
N ARG A 111 5.57 -4.78 10.59
CA ARG A 111 4.46 -5.63 10.12
C ARG A 111 4.11 -6.73 11.11
N GLU A 112 5.11 -7.43 11.64
CA GLU A 112 4.91 -8.49 12.64
C GLU A 112 4.30 -7.96 13.92
N ARG A 113 4.79 -6.84 14.44
CA ARG A 113 4.26 -6.20 15.65
C ARG A 113 2.79 -5.78 15.48
N LEU A 114 2.48 -5.14 14.37
CA LEU A 114 1.11 -4.74 14.03
C LEU A 114 0.21 -5.97 13.86
N GLY A 115 0.67 -7.00 13.13
CA GLY A 115 -0.07 -8.24 12.93
C GLY A 115 -0.36 -8.98 14.23
N LEU A 116 0.62 -9.06 15.15
CA LEU A 116 0.41 -9.67 16.46
C LEU A 116 -0.62 -8.89 17.29
N ALA A 117 -0.62 -7.56 17.22
CA ALA A 117 -1.61 -6.75 17.96
C ALA A 117 -3.02 -6.97 17.39
N LEU A 118 -3.19 -7.00 16.08
CA LEU A 118 -4.45 -7.29 15.40
C LEU A 118 -4.97 -8.70 15.73
N MET A 119 -4.09 -9.72 15.68
CA MET A 119 -4.46 -11.09 16.02
C MET A 119 -4.95 -11.22 17.48
N ARG A 120 -4.31 -10.54 18.42
CA ARG A 120 -4.73 -10.54 19.83
C ARG A 120 -6.10 -9.89 20.02
N ALA A 121 -6.45 -8.95 19.17
CA ALA A 121 -7.78 -8.32 19.15
C ALA A 121 -8.82 -9.13 18.35
N GLY A 122 -8.43 -10.28 17.77
CA GLY A 122 -9.33 -11.09 16.94
C GLY A 122 -9.57 -10.57 15.54
N ILE A 123 -8.78 -9.56 15.08
CA ILE A 123 -8.88 -9.00 13.74
C ILE A 123 -8.07 -9.87 12.78
N ALA A 124 -8.77 -10.44 11.80
CA ALA A 124 -8.14 -11.21 10.74
C ALA A 124 -7.48 -10.29 9.71
N PHE A 125 -6.36 -10.73 9.14
CA PHE A 125 -5.69 -10.06 8.03
C PHE A 125 -5.11 -11.11 7.07
N GLU A 126 -4.81 -10.66 5.87
CA GLU A 126 -4.26 -11.52 4.83
C GLU A 126 -2.85 -12.00 5.21
N GLN A 127 -2.70 -13.32 5.35
CA GLN A 127 -1.42 -13.99 5.69
C GLN A 127 -0.87 -14.71 4.44
N THR A 128 -0.94 -14.09 3.28
CA THR A 128 -0.47 -14.71 2.05
C THR A 128 1.04 -14.67 1.94
N GLY A 129 1.65 -15.84 1.89
CA GLY A 129 3.01 -16.07 1.44
C GLY A 129 4.10 -15.25 2.13
N ARG A 130 5.20 -15.08 1.40
CA ARG A 130 6.34 -14.26 1.83
C ARG A 130 6.01 -12.78 1.64
N PHE A 131 6.21 -11.98 2.68
CA PHE A 131 6.10 -10.52 2.59
C PHE A 131 7.13 -9.97 1.59
N SER A 132 6.64 -9.32 0.55
CA SER A 132 7.45 -8.71 -0.51
C SER A 132 7.10 -7.22 -0.60
N PRO A 133 7.80 -6.36 0.16
CA PRO A 133 7.54 -4.92 0.15
C PRO A 133 7.85 -4.32 -1.23
N HIS A 134 6.93 -3.49 -1.72
CA HIS A 134 7.10 -2.79 -3.00
C HIS A 134 6.31 -1.49 -3.02
N VAL A 135 6.69 -0.59 -3.92
CA VAL A 135 5.89 0.57 -4.31
C VAL A 135 5.42 0.35 -5.74
N THR A 136 4.11 0.40 -5.95
CA THR A 136 3.55 0.36 -7.31
C THR A 136 3.73 1.72 -7.98
N LEU A 137 4.37 1.73 -9.14
CA LEU A 137 4.65 2.95 -9.91
C LEU A 137 3.59 3.23 -10.96
N LEU A 138 3.12 2.18 -11.64
CA LEU A 138 2.06 2.27 -12.63
C LEU A 138 1.37 0.91 -12.79
N TYR A 139 0.16 0.93 -13.32
CA TYR A 139 -0.59 -0.26 -13.71
C TYR A 139 -0.57 -0.45 -15.24
N GLY A 140 -0.53 -1.71 -15.66
CA GLY A 140 -0.37 -2.08 -17.07
C GLY A 140 1.05 -1.78 -17.57
N GLY A 141 1.14 -1.49 -18.85
CA GLY A 141 2.42 -1.18 -19.49
C GLY A 141 3.08 -2.41 -20.14
N GLN A 142 4.20 -2.15 -20.80
CA GLN A 142 5.01 -3.20 -21.41
C GLN A 142 5.96 -3.79 -20.36
N PRO A 143 6.20 -5.11 -20.38
CA PRO A 143 7.21 -5.73 -19.53
C PRO A 143 8.59 -5.11 -19.76
N MET A 144 9.31 -4.94 -18.69
CA MET A 144 10.71 -4.54 -18.71
C MET A 144 11.51 -5.44 -17.78
N PRO A 145 12.77 -5.76 -18.11
CA PRO A 145 13.61 -6.53 -17.22
C PRO A 145 13.85 -5.79 -15.90
N GLU A 146 14.14 -6.55 -14.87
CA GLU A 146 14.61 -5.97 -13.61
C GLU A 146 15.91 -5.21 -13.85
N MET A 147 16.00 -4.01 -13.29
CA MET A 147 17.17 -3.14 -13.40
C MET A 147 17.46 -2.44 -12.09
N GLU A 148 18.72 -2.18 -11.83
CA GLU A 148 19.16 -1.33 -10.71
C GLU A 148 18.91 0.14 -11.06
N ILE A 149 18.54 0.90 -10.04
CA ILE A 149 18.36 2.36 -10.12
C ILE A 149 19.13 3.04 -9.00
N GLU A 150 19.32 4.35 -9.12
CA GLU A 150 19.80 5.17 -8.00
C GLU A 150 18.89 4.98 -6.78
N PRO A 151 19.41 4.61 -5.61
CA PRO A 151 18.61 4.31 -4.44
C PRO A 151 17.69 5.46 -4.02
N ILE A 152 16.42 5.17 -3.80
CA ILE A 152 15.45 6.07 -3.21
C ILE A 152 15.22 5.59 -1.77
N SER A 153 15.52 6.43 -0.79
CA SER A 153 15.43 6.06 0.62
C SER A 153 14.78 7.15 1.45
N TRP A 154 13.96 6.76 2.43
CA TRP A 154 13.35 7.70 3.37
C TRP A 154 13.21 7.11 4.77
N MET A 155 13.00 8.00 5.74
CA MET A 155 12.58 7.61 7.08
C MET A 155 11.07 7.41 7.09
N VAL A 156 10.63 6.26 7.53
CA VAL A 156 9.23 5.99 7.85
C VAL A 156 8.99 6.50 9.26
N GLU A 157 8.28 7.61 9.36
CA GLU A 157 7.98 8.29 10.63
C GLU A 157 6.55 8.04 11.11
N ASP A 158 5.69 7.58 10.20
CA ASP A 158 4.30 7.25 10.49
C ASP A 158 3.80 6.11 9.59
N PHE A 159 2.63 5.60 9.93
CA PHE A 159 1.89 4.64 9.09
C PHE A 159 0.40 4.98 9.09
N THR A 160 -0.31 4.50 8.07
CA THR A 160 -1.72 4.84 7.81
C THR A 160 -2.57 3.59 7.69
N LEU A 161 -3.87 3.74 8.03
CA LEU A 161 -4.92 2.81 7.63
C LEU A 161 -5.72 3.47 6.50
N ILE A 162 -5.83 2.78 5.38
CA ILE A 162 -6.44 3.28 4.15
C ILE A 162 -7.56 2.34 3.73
N ASP A 163 -8.72 2.90 3.41
CA ASP A 163 -9.76 2.23 2.64
C ASP A 163 -9.67 2.67 1.18
N SER A 164 -9.24 1.77 0.32
CA SER A 164 -9.20 1.99 -1.13
C SER A 164 -10.49 1.47 -1.75
N VAL A 165 -11.34 2.38 -2.22
CA VAL A 165 -12.58 2.03 -2.90
C VAL A 165 -12.27 1.77 -4.38
N ILE A 166 -12.19 0.47 -4.71
CA ILE A 166 -11.85 0.00 -6.06
C ILE A 166 -13.01 0.36 -7.02
N GLY A 167 -12.66 0.89 -8.19
CA GLY A 167 -13.64 1.37 -9.18
C GLY A 167 -13.97 2.85 -9.04
N GLU A 168 -13.86 3.45 -7.85
CA GLU A 168 -14.02 4.90 -7.65
C GLU A 168 -12.70 5.68 -7.66
N THR A 169 -11.58 4.97 -7.81
CA THR A 169 -10.21 5.57 -7.73
C THR A 169 -10.02 6.45 -6.50
N ARG A 170 -10.62 6.06 -5.36
CA ARG A 170 -10.63 6.84 -4.12
C ARG A 170 -9.87 6.09 -3.02
N HIS A 171 -8.90 6.77 -2.39
CA HIS A 171 -8.26 6.34 -1.14
C HIS A 171 -8.79 7.22 -0.01
N ILE A 172 -9.35 6.59 1.01
CA ILE A 172 -9.84 7.25 2.22
C ILE A 172 -8.85 6.92 3.33
N GLU A 173 -8.12 7.92 3.81
CA GLU A 173 -7.28 7.77 5.00
C GLU A 173 -8.18 7.73 6.23
N ILE A 174 -8.24 6.58 6.90
CA ILE A 174 -9.02 6.37 8.13
C ILE A 174 -8.27 6.96 9.32
N GLY A 175 -6.94 6.84 9.34
CA GLY A 175 -6.09 7.39 10.37
C GLY A 175 -4.61 7.28 10.04
N ARG A 176 -3.81 8.05 10.79
CA ARG A 176 -2.35 8.13 10.68
C ARG A 176 -1.74 8.18 12.07
N TRP A 177 -0.75 7.35 12.32
CA TRP A 177 -0.10 7.22 13.62
C TRP A 177 1.41 7.38 13.48
N PRO A 178 2.01 8.28 14.28
CA PRO A 178 3.46 8.41 14.29
C PRO A 178 4.12 7.19 14.92
N LEU A 179 5.26 6.80 14.37
CA LEU A 179 6.16 5.84 14.99
C LEU A 179 6.94 6.52 16.12
N ARG A 180 6.84 5.94 17.32
CA ARG A 180 7.46 6.47 18.54
C ARG A 180 7.98 5.30 19.38
N SER A 181 9.13 5.50 20.00
CA SER A 181 9.71 4.58 21.00
C SER A 181 8.86 4.48 22.25
#